data_577fbd511b8c0208061c3b8a65f8215d
#
_entry.id   577fbd511b8c0208061c3b8a65f8215d
#
_cell.length_a   1.000
_cell.length_b   1.000
_cell.length_c   1.000
_cell.angle_alpha   90.00
_cell.angle_beta   90.00
_cell.angle_gamma   90.00
#
_symmetry.space_group_name_H-M   'P 1'
#
loop_
_entity.id
_entity.type
_entity.pdbx_description
1 polymer ?
#
loop_
_entity_poly.entity_id
_entity_poly.type
_entity_poly.pdbx_seq_one_letter_code
_entity_poly.pdbx_strand_id
1 'polypeptide(L)'
;MQDKYQHLDVEKAAHAHWAQPLWNGRTAYRVIEDASKKKFYACSMLPYPSGKLHMGHVRNYTINDMLTRYLRMNGYNVLMPMGWDAFGLPAENAALKNKVPPAKWTYENIAYMKGQMQAMGLAIDWSREVATCDPSYYKWNQWLFLKMLEKGIAYRKTQVVNWDPVDQTVLANEQVIDGKGWRTGATVEKREIPGYYLKITDYAQELLGHVQDGLPGWPERVKLMQENWIGKSEGVRFAFTHDIQDSQGQLIGDGRMYVFTTRPDTIMGVTFCAIAPEHPLAVHAAQSNLKLAAFIEECKAGGTTE
;
A
#
# COMPACT_ATOMS: atom_id res chain seq x y z
N MET A 1 13.93 -30.35 49.88
CA MET A 1 13.45 -29.03 49.42
C MET A 1 13.23 -29.15 47.94
N GLN A 2 12.02 -28.97 47.40
CA GLN A 2 11.82 -28.85 45.97
C GLN A 2 12.49 -27.55 45.54
N ASP A 3 13.49 -27.62 44.68
CA ASP A 3 14.12 -26.44 44.11
C ASP A 3 13.03 -25.60 43.40
N LYS A 4 12.93 -24.35 43.80
CA LYS A 4 11.97 -23.42 43.24
C LYS A 4 12.26 -23.32 41.74
N TYR A 5 11.24 -23.60 40.89
CA TYR A 5 11.33 -23.48 39.44
C TYR A 5 11.88 -22.11 39.03
N GLN A 6 13.01 -22.11 38.33
CA GLN A 6 13.72 -20.91 37.89
C GLN A 6 13.39 -20.68 36.38
N HIS A 7 12.26 -20.01 36.13
CA HIS A 7 11.73 -19.85 34.76
C HIS A 7 12.70 -19.14 33.82
N LEU A 8 13.46 -18.17 34.28
CA LEU A 8 14.45 -17.44 33.44
C LEU A 8 15.62 -18.32 33.02
N ASP A 9 16.07 -19.21 33.91
CA ASP A 9 17.18 -20.13 33.58
C ASP A 9 16.72 -21.21 32.57
N VAL A 10 15.48 -21.69 32.73
CA VAL A 10 14.87 -22.65 31.82
C VAL A 10 14.65 -22.01 30.42
N GLU A 11 14.14 -20.79 30.37
CA GLU A 11 13.95 -20.04 29.15
C GLU A 11 15.30 -19.84 28.41
N LYS A 12 16.31 -19.36 29.11
CA LYS A 12 17.64 -19.14 28.54
C LYS A 12 18.27 -20.44 28.01
N ALA A 13 18.15 -21.54 28.76
CA ALA A 13 18.63 -22.84 28.33
C ALA A 13 17.87 -23.36 27.11
N ALA A 14 16.53 -23.17 27.04
CA ALA A 14 15.72 -23.55 25.91
C ALA A 14 16.09 -22.77 24.64
N HIS A 15 16.25 -21.44 24.72
CA HIS A 15 16.68 -20.62 23.58
C HIS A 15 18.06 -21.07 23.06
N ALA A 16 19.01 -21.31 23.97
CA ALA A 16 20.33 -21.81 23.60
C ALA A 16 20.25 -23.17 22.89
N HIS A 17 19.39 -24.07 23.39
CA HIS A 17 19.17 -25.39 22.79
C HIS A 17 18.55 -25.29 21.39
N TRP A 18 17.53 -24.44 21.19
CA TRP A 18 16.87 -24.28 19.90
C TRP A 18 17.76 -23.64 18.83
N ALA A 19 18.71 -22.79 19.24
CA ALA A 19 19.68 -22.17 18.33
C ALA A 19 20.81 -23.13 17.89
N GLN A 20 21.04 -24.22 18.65
CA GLN A 20 22.09 -25.18 18.31
C GLN A 20 21.69 -26.08 17.14
N PRO A 21 22.66 -26.51 16.31
CA PRO A 21 22.41 -27.53 15.32
C PRO A 21 22.05 -28.86 16.01
N LEU A 22 20.94 -29.47 15.58
CA LEU A 22 20.60 -30.84 15.95
C LEU A 22 21.64 -31.82 15.35
N TRP A 23 21.58 -33.11 15.73
CA TRP A 23 22.46 -34.18 15.25
C TRP A 23 22.56 -34.26 13.71
N ASN A 24 21.56 -33.71 12.98
CA ASN A 24 21.54 -33.67 11.51
C ASN A 24 22.01 -32.30 10.95
N GLY A 25 22.62 -31.44 11.76
CA GLY A 25 23.12 -30.12 11.38
C GLY A 25 22.02 -29.05 11.18
N ARG A 26 20.79 -29.31 11.62
CA ARG A 26 19.65 -28.39 11.45
C ARG A 26 19.25 -27.74 12.77
N THR A 27 18.76 -26.51 12.72
CA THR A 27 18.14 -25.87 13.89
C THR A 27 16.73 -26.43 14.15
N ALA A 28 16.24 -26.27 15.37
CA ALA A 28 14.95 -26.84 15.81
C ALA A 28 13.75 -26.45 14.93
N TYR A 29 13.76 -25.27 14.33
CA TYR A 29 12.62 -24.71 13.57
C TYR A 29 12.81 -24.72 12.05
N ARG A 30 13.93 -25.24 11.57
CA ARG A 30 14.16 -25.37 10.13
C ARG A 30 13.19 -26.35 9.50
N VAL A 31 12.41 -25.87 8.52
CA VAL A 31 11.44 -26.71 7.80
C VAL A 31 12.17 -27.78 6.95
N ILE A 32 11.59 -28.95 6.91
CA ILE A 32 12.02 -30.06 6.05
C ILE A 32 10.88 -30.38 5.11
N GLU A 33 11.15 -30.44 3.82
CA GLU A 33 10.15 -30.86 2.86
C GLU A 33 9.82 -32.35 3.09
N ASP A 34 8.61 -32.59 3.60
CA ASP A 34 8.09 -33.91 3.93
C ASP A 34 6.63 -33.99 3.43
N ALA A 35 6.44 -34.72 2.32
CA ALA A 35 5.14 -34.84 1.68
C ALA A 35 4.15 -35.69 2.49
N SER A 36 4.63 -36.48 3.47
CA SER A 36 3.79 -37.34 4.32
C SER A 36 3.08 -36.56 5.43
N LYS A 37 3.54 -35.35 5.73
CA LYS A 37 2.98 -34.50 6.80
C LYS A 37 2.03 -33.44 6.25
N LYS A 38 1.01 -33.14 7.01
CA LYS A 38 0.16 -31.96 6.74
C LYS A 38 1.01 -30.69 6.80
N LYS A 39 0.90 -29.85 5.78
CA LYS A 39 1.64 -28.59 5.67
C LYS A 39 0.87 -27.47 6.35
N PHE A 40 1.60 -26.57 6.97
CA PHE A 40 1.07 -25.29 7.43
C PHE A 40 2.07 -24.16 7.14
N TYR A 41 1.60 -23.11 6.50
CA TYR A 41 2.37 -21.91 6.23
C TYR A 41 1.91 -20.79 7.16
N ALA A 42 2.78 -20.41 8.08
CA ALA A 42 2.52 -19.36 9.06
C ALA A 42 3.14 -18.04 8.56
N CYS A 43 2.32 -17.24 7.92
CA CYS A 43 2.74 -15.95 7.38
C CYS A 43 2.45 -14.84 8.38
N SER A 44 3.51 -14.20 8.88
CA SER A 44 3.42 -12.94 9.61
C SER A 44 3.75 -11.77 8.67
N MET A 45 3.18 -10.61 8.96
CA MET A 45 3.53 -9.39 8.23
C MET A 45 5.02 -9.07 8.44
N LEU A 46 5.75 -8.83 7.35
CA LEU A 46 7.16 -8.45 7.41
C LEU A 46 7.28 -7.03 7.97
N PRO A 47 8.10 -6.79 9.01
CA PRO A 47 8.24 -5.45 9.57
C PRO A 47 9.11 -4.55 8.69
N TYR A 48 8.87 -3.25 8.78
CA TYR A 48 9.78 -2.25 8.23
C TYR A 48 11.02 -2.12 9.12
N PRO A 49 12.24 -2.23 8.58
CA PRO A 49 13.46 -2.08 9.36
C PRO A 49 13.83 -0.60 9.55
N SER A 50 12.93 0.17 10.15
CA SER A 50 13.09 1.62 10.35
C SER A 50 13.35 2.02 11.81
N GLY A 51 13.61 1.04 12.68
CA GLY A 51 13.87 1.29 14.10
C GLY A 51 13.90 0.02 14.94
N LYS A 52 13.16 0.03 16.05
CA LYS A 52 13.05 -1.07 16.99
C LYS A 52 11.69 -1.77 16.88
N LEU A 53 11.62 -3.03 17.32
CA LEU A 53 10.33 -3.68 17.52
C LEU A 53 9.54 -2.92 18.60
N HIS A 54 8.22 -2.88 18.42
CA HIS A 54 7.28 -2.35 19.40
C HIS A 54 6.26 -3.43 19.81
N MET A 55 5.44 -3.15 20.83
CA MET A 55 4.49 -4.13 21.37
C MET A 55 3.51 -4.70 20.34
N GLY A 56 3.18 -3.97 19.29
CA GLY A 56 2.38 -4.49 18.18
C GLY A 56 3.07 -5.65 17.45
N HIS A 57 4.37 -5.55 17.20
CA HIS A 57 5.18 -6.65 16.64
C HIS A 57 5.22 -7.84 17.61
N VAL A 58 5.49 -7.59 18.90
CA VAL A 58 5.52 -8.65 19.92
C VAL A 58 4.21 -9.42 19.93
N ARG A 59 3.07 -8.72 19.96
CA ARG A 59 1.74 -9.34 19.94
C ARG A 59 1.53 -10.22 18.71
N ASN A 60 1.76 -9.68 17.52
CA ASN A 60 1.52 -10.40 16.26
C ASN A 60 2.39 -11.65 16.15
N TYR A 61 3.67 -11.50 16.42
CA TYR A 61 4.62 -12.61 16.24
C TYR A 61 4.46 -13.68 17.30
N THR A 62 4.13 -13.31 18.55
CA THR A 62 3.88 -14.28 19.63
C THR A 62 2.60 -15.09 19.37
N ILE A 63 1.53 -14.48 18.86
CA ILE A 63 0.31 -15.20 18.50
C ILE A 63 0.61 -16.24 17.41
N ASN A 64 1.32 -15.84 16.37
CA ASN A 64 1.70 -16.73 15.28
C ASN A 64 2.69 -17.82 15.74
N ASP A 65 3.62 -17.47 16.60
CA ASP A 65 4.57 -18.39 17.22
C ASP A 65 3.88 -19.49 18.03
N MET A 66 2.94 -19.11 18.86
CA MET A 66 2.14 -20.06 19.63
C MET A 66 1.43 -21.07 18.72
N LEU A 67 0.76 -20.59 17.68
CA LEU A 67 0.08 -21.45 16.72
C LEU A 67 1.03 -22.41 16.01
N THR A 68 2.19 -21.93 15.59
CA THR A 68 3.18 -22.76 14.88
C THR A 68 3.79 -23.83 15.80
N ARG A 69 4.05 -23.52 17.07
CA ARG A 69 4.53 -24.51 18.04
C ARG A 69 3.48 -25.57 18.30
N TYR A 70 2.23 -25.19 18.51
CA TYR A 70 1.11 -26.11 18.68
C TYR A 70 1.00 -27.07 17.48
N LEU A 71 1.04 -26.57 16.25
CA LEU A 71 0.94 -27.41 15.05
C LEU A 71 2.15 -28.32 14.87
N ARG A 72 3.37 -27.87 15.16
CA ARG A 72 4.56 -28.73 15.14
C ARG A 72 4.45 -29.87 16.14
N MET A 73 3.97 -29.58 17.35
CA MET A 73 3.73 -30.61 18.38
C MET A 73 2.66 -31.63 17.95
N ASN A 74 1.73 -31.23 17.08
CA ASN A 74 0.71 -32.12 16.49
C ASN A 74 1.14 -32.74 15.17
N GLY A 75 2.43 -32.74 14.86
CA GLY A 75 3.01 -33.46 13.72
C GLY A 75 2.92 -32.76 12.36
N TYR A 76 2.50 -31.51 12.32
CA TYR A 76 2.46 -30.74 11.07
C TYR A 76 3.89 -30.36 10.62
N ASN A 77 4.04 -30.25 9.29
CA ASN A 77 5.22 -29.61 8.69
C ASN A 77 4.95 -28.11 8.56
N VAL A 78 5.55 -27.33 9.46
CA VAL A 78 5.26 -25.89 9.59
C VAL A 78 6.40 -25.06 9.06
N LEU A 79 6.13 -24.22 8.07
CA LEU A 79 7.01 -23.14 7.64
C LEU A 79 6.57 -21.83 8.29
N MET A 80 7.43 -21.26 9.12
CA MET A 80 7.31 -19.89 9.67
C MET A 80 8.55 -19.09 9.24
N PRO A 81 8.51 -18.46 8.06
CA PRO A 81 9.60 -17.60 7.60
C PRO A 81 9.52 -16.24 8.27
N MET A 82 10.59 -15.46 8.15
CA MET A 82 10.63 -14.05 8.49
C MET A 82 11.34 -13.28 7.39
N GLY A 83 11.07 -12.00 7.32
CA GLY A 83 11.74 -11.10 6.40
C GLY A 83 11.51 -9.65 6.76
N TRP A 84 11.95 -8.78 5.86
CA TRP A 84 12.01 -7.34 6.07
C TRP A 84 11.38 -6.64 4.87
N ASP A 85 10.36 -5.85 5.12
CA ASP A 85 9.81 -4.94 4.12
C ASP A 85 10.70 -3.69 4.09
N ALA A 86 11.73 -3.75 3.25
CA ALA A 86 12.90 -2.90 3.37
C ALA A 86 13.00 -1.80 2.30
N PHE A 87 11.98 -1.67 1.44
CA PHE A 87 11.84 -0.56 0.51
C PHE A 87 10.89 0.51 1.03
N GLY A 88 11.05 1.71 0.49
CA GLY A 88 10.08 2.80 0.61
C GLY A 88 10.46 3.91 1.57
N LEU A 89 9.59 4.90 1.65
CA LEU A 89 9.78 6.15 2.35
C LEU A 89 10.10 6.05 3.85
N PRO A 90 9.57 5.08 4.63
CA PRO A 90 9.90 4.99 6.05
C PRO A 90 11.40 4.80 6.31
N ALA A 91 12.06 3.93 5.55
CA ALA A 91 13.51 3.71 5.67
C ALA A 91 14.30 4.91 5.17
N GLU A 92 13.92 5.49 4.03
CA GLU A 92 14.55 6.67 3.46
C GLU A 92 14.46 7.89 4.39
N ASN A 93 13.27 8.16 4.93
CA ASN A 93 13.06 9.28 5.86
C ASN A 93 13.87 9.12 7.15
N ALA A 94 13.92 7.91 7.70
CA ALA A 94 14.72 7.61 8.87
C ALA A 94 16.22 7.81 8.59
N ALA A 95 16.70 7.36 7.42
CA ALA A 95 18.08 7.55 7.00
C ALA A 95 18.43 9.03 6.81
N LEU A 96 17.58 9.82 6.16
CA LEU A 96 17.74 11.26 6.01
C LEU A 96 17.80 11.98 7.36
N LYS A 97 16.85 11.68 8.26
CA LYS A 97 16.81 12.26 9.60
C LYS A 97 18.08 11.96 10.40
N ASN A 98 18.62 10.76 10.26
CA ASN A 98 19.82 10.34 10.98
C ASN A 98 21.13 10.64 10.20
N LYS A 99 21.04 11.24 8.99
CA LYS A 99 22.20 11.59 8.15
C LYS A 99 23.12 10.40 7.84
N VAL A 100 22.52 9.25 7.54
CA VAL A 100 23.22 8.01 7.16
C VAL A 100 22.70 7.50 5.83
N PRO A 101 23.52 6.76 5.04
CA PRO A 101 23.03 6.13 3.82
C PRO A 101 21.86 5.14 4.09
N PRO A 102 20.79 5.13 3.26
CA PRO A 102 19.62 4.26 3.47
C PRO A 102 19.98 2.80 3.61
N ALA A 103 20.87 2.26 2.78
CA ALA A 103 21.29 0.86 2.85
C ALA A 103 21.93 0.54 4.21
N LYS A 104 22.86 1.36 4.68
CA LYS A 104 23.50 1.16 5.99
C LYS A 104 22.46 1.15 7.10
N TRP A 105 21.60 2.15 7.15
CA TRP A 105 20.53 2.27 8.13
C TRP A 105 19.63 1.04 8.13
N THR A 106 19.21 0.61 6.94
CA THR A 106 18.30 -0.53 6.76
C THR A 106 18.91 -1.84 7.28
N TYR A 107 20.13 -2.18 6.87
CA TYR A 107 20.75 -3.43 7.29
C TYR A 107 21.15 -3.43 8.78
N GLU A 108 21.56 -2.30 9.36
CA GLU A 108 21.80 -2.18 10.79
C GLU A 108 20.51 -2.42 11.60
N ASN A 109 19.37 -1.87 11.15
CA ASN A 109 18.09 -2.11 11.81
C ASN A 109 17.60 -3.56 11.63
N ILE A 110 17.78 -4.17 10.45
CA ILE A 110 17.51 -5.60 10.25
C ILE A 110 18.28 -6.44 11.27
N ALA A 111 19.56 -6.24 11.41
CA ALA A 111 20.37 -6.97 12.36
C ALA A 111 19.90 -6.77 13.81
N TYR A 112 19.57 -5.52 14.18
CA TYR A 112 19.09 -5.20 15.51
C TYR A 112 17.73 -5.85 15.83
N MET A 113 16.74 -5.69 14.94
CA MET A 113 15.39 -6.25 15.11
C MET A 113 15.42 -7.78 15.09
N LYS A 114 16.26 -8.40 14.26
CA LYS A 114 16.51 -9.84 14.26
C LYS A 114 17.00 -10.32 15.62
N GLY A 115 17.97 -9.62 16.20
CA GLY A 115 18.43 -9.91 17.56
C GLY A 115 17.33 -9.84 18.60
N GLN A 116 16.41 -8.86 18.50
CA GLN A 116 15.25 -8.76 19.37
C GLN A 116 14.29 -9.94 19.20
N MET A 117 14.00 -10.37 17.97
CA MET A 117 13.16 -11.55 17.70
C MET A 117 13.79 -12.85 18.20
N GLN A 118 15.10 -12.99 18.06
CA GLN A 118 15.85 -14.14 18.57
C GLN A 118 15.84 -14.15 20.10
N ALA A 119 15.96 -12.99 20.76
CA ALA A 119 15.87 -12.88 22.22
C ALA A 119 14.47 -13.25 22.77
N MET A 120 13.42 -13.04 21.97
CA MET A 120 12.07 -13.52 22.29
C MET A 120 11.88 -15.03 22.08
N GLY A 121 12.88 -15.72 21.52
CA GLY A 121 12.82 -17.15 21.27
C GLY A 121 11.81 -17.60 20.23
N LEU A 122 11.41 -16.73 19.31
CA LEU A 122 10.41 -17.05 18.28
C LEU A 122 10.85 -18.22 17.40
N ALA A 123 9.92 -19.12 17.10
CA ALA A 123 10.13 -20.36 16.35
C ALA A 123 10.26 -20.14 14.82
N ILE A 124 11.08 -19.16 14.44
CA ILE A 124 11.26 -18.72 13.05
C ILE A 124 12.31 -19.60 12.36
N ASP A 125 12.03 -19.98 11.13
CA ASP A 125 13.04 -20.60 10.24
C ASP A 125 13.89 -19.51 9.59
N TRP A 126 14.98 -19.14 10.25
CA TRP A 126 15.92 -18.13 9.76
C TRP A 126 16.65 -18.52 8.47
N SER A 127 16.59 -19.79 8.06
CA SER A 127 17.14 -20.20 6.76
C SER A 127 16.27 -19.74 5.58
N ARG A 128 15.07 -19.26 5.87
CA ARG A 128 14.10 -18.70 4.92
C ARG A 128 13.91 -17.18 5.09
N GLU A 129 14.90 -16.52 5.69
CA GLU A 129 14.92 -15.07 5.83
C GLU A 129 15.04 -14.40 4.46
N VAL A 130 14.26 -13.32 4.25
CA VAL A 130 14.29 -12.50 3.04
C VAL A 130 14.32 -11.01 3.38
N ALA A 131 14.94 -10.21 2.53
CA ALA A 131 14.81 -8.75 2.57
C ALA A 131 14.35 -8.26 1.20
N THR A 132 13.27 -7.49 1.16
CA THR A 132 12.68 -7.05 -0.10
C THR A 132 13.59 -6.14 -0.91
N CYS A 133 14.58 -5.51 -0.26
CA CYS A 133 15.60 -4.68 -0.90
C CYS A 133 16.77 -5.46 -1.50
N ASP A 134 16.85 -6.76 -1.27
CA ASP A 134 17.92 -7.57 -1.85
C ASP A 134 17.66 -7.85 -3.35
N PRO A 135 18.70 -7.78 -4.22
CA PRO A 135 18.55 -8.10 -5.64
C PRO A 135 17.98 -9.49 -5.91
N SER A 136 18.30 -10.46 -5.05
CA SER A 136 17.76 -11.83 -5.11
C SER A 136 16.25 -11.87 -4.94
N TYR A 137 15.68 -10.89 -4.24
CA TYR A 137 14.24 -10.75 -4.03
C TYR A 137 13.60 -9.88 -5.10
N TYR A 138 14.02 -8.62 -5.26
CA TYR A 138 13.30 -7.66 -6.12
C TYR A 138 13.42 -7.96 -7.62
N LYS A 139 14.37 -8.78 -8.07
CA LYS A 139 14.38 -9.28 -9.45
C LYS A 139 13.06 -9.95 -9.86
N TRP A 140 12.37 -10.58 -8.91
CA TRP A 140 11.07 -11.19 -9.16
C TRP A 140 9.95 -10.17 -9.30
N ASN A 141 10.03 -9.04 -8.59
CA ASN A 141 9.12 -7.92 -8.80
C ASN A 141 9.30 -7.31 -10.19
N GLN A 142 10.55 -7.17 -10.64
CA GLN A 142 10.86 -6.70 -12.00
C GLN A 142 10.34 -7.68 -13.06
N TRP A 143 10.55 -8.98 -12.86
CA TRP A 143 10.01 -10.01 -13.75
C TRP A 143 8.48 -9.97 -13.81
N LEU A 144 7.80 -9.85 -12.67
CA LEU A 144 6.34 -9.76 -12.62
C LEU A 144 5.84 -8.50 -13.35
N PHE A 145 6.50 -7.37 -13.14
CA PHE A 145 6.17 -6.14 -13.84
C PHE A 145 6.25 -6.30 -15.37
N LEU A 146 7.32 -6.94 -15.86
CA LEU A 146 7.45 -7.22 -17.30
C LEU A 146 6.33 -8.11 -17.82
N LYS A 147 5.92 -9.11 -17.05
CA LYS A 147 4.76 -9.97 -17.40
C LYS A 147 3.44 -9.20 -17.43
N MET A 148 3.25 -8.27 -16.52
CA MET A 148 2.08 -7.37 -16.54
C MET A 148 2.11 -6.43 -17.74
N LEU A 149 3.29 -5.94 -18.12
CA LEU A 149 3.46 -5.10 -19.31
C LEU A 149 3.16 -5.87 -20.61
N GLU A 150 3.67 -7.11 -20.74
CA GLU A 150 3.38 -8.00 -21.86
C GLU A 150 1.87 -8.26 -22.03
N LYS A 151 1.15 -8.38 -20.91
CA LYS A 151 -0.30 -8.59 -20.89
C LYS A 151 -1.12 -7.30 -21.03
N GLY A 152 -0.48 -6.15 -21.13
CA GLY A 152 -1.15 -4.84 -21.18
C GLY A 152 -1.86 -4.44 -19.88
N ILE A 153 -1.61 -5.14 -18.77
CA ILE A 153 -2.08 -4.77 -17.43
C ILE A 153 -1.31 -3.54 -16.94
N ALA A 154 0.02 -3.55 -17.11
CA ALA A 154 0.84 -2.36 -16.94
C ALA A 154 0.93 -1.61 -18.27
N TYR A 155 0.84 -0.29 -18.24
CA TYR A 155 0.94 0.57 -19.42
C TYR A 155 1.59 1.89 -19.08
N ARG A 156 2.14 2.57 -20.09
CA ARG A 156 2.76 3.89 -19.93
C ARG A 156 1.79 4.98 -20.35
N LYS A 157 1.70 6.02 -19.54
CA LYS A 157 0.84 7.19 -19.82
C LYS A 157 1.49 8.43 -19.23
N THR A 158 1.39 9.56 -19.94
CA THR A 158 1.69 10.88 -19.38
C THR A 158 0.48 11.36 -18.57
N GLN A 159 0.72 11.86 -17.37
CA GLN A 159 -0.32 12.37 -16.48
C GLN A 159 0.21 13.54 -15.67
N VAL A 160 -0.69 14.46 -15.32
CA VAL A 160 -0.40 15.53 -14.38
C VAL A 160 -0.24 14.95 -12.97
N VAL A 161 0.88 15.25 -12.35
CA VAL A 161 1.24 14.78 -11.01
C VAL A 161 1.63 15.95 -10.11
N ASN A 162 1.58 15.74 -8.80
CA ASN A 162 2.14 16.66 -7.83
C ASN A 162 3.66 16.49 -7.80
N TRP A 163 4.41 17.54 -8.07
CA TRP A 163 5.85 17.52 -8.10
C TRP A 163 6.43 18.40 -6.99
N ASP A 164 7.32 17.84 -6.18
CA ASP A 164 8.12 18.61 -5.23
C ASP A 164 9.42 19.04 -5.90
N PRO A 165 9.66 20.35 -6.11
CA PRO A 165 10.84 20.84 -6.82
C PRO A 165 12.13 20.72 -5.99
N VAL A 166 12.04 20.59 -4.67
CA VAL A 166 13.19 20.46 -3.77
C VAL A 166 13.63 19.01 -3.65
N ASP A 167 12.68 18.09 -3.38
CA ASP A 167 12.94 16.65 -3.32
C ASP A 167 13.07 16.01 -4.72
N GLN A 168 12.69 16.74 -5.77
CA GLN A 168 12.65 16.28 -7.16
C GLN A 168 11.92 14.94 -7.33
N THR A 169 10.76 14.84 -6.70
CA THR A 169 9.96 13.62 -6.68
C THR A 169 8.47 13.90 -6.88
N VAL A 170 7.74 12.86 -7.29
CA VAL A 170 6.28 12.88 -7.38
C VAL A 170 5.70 12.62 -5.99
N LEU A 171 4.68 13.39 -5.62
CA LEU A 171 3.96 13.24 -4.36
C LEU A 171 2.56 12.68 -4.62
N ALA A 172 2.13 11.72 -3.78
CA ALA A 172 0.74 11.32 -3.67
C ALA A 172 -0.10 12.48 -3.09
N ASN A 173 -1.41 12.46 -3.29
CA ASN A 173 -2.28 13.54 -2.79
C ASN A 173 -2.17 13.71 -1.27
N GLU A 174 -2.05 12.61 -0.52
CA GLU A 174 -1.91 12.59 0.94
C GLU A 174 -0.58 13.19 1.42
N GLN A 175 0.37 13.36 0.53
CA GLN A 175 1.67 13.96 0.79
C GLN A 175 1.72 15.47 0.49
N VAL A 176 0.59 16.02 0.04
CA VAL A 176 0.43 17.47 -0.20
C VAL A 176 -0.45 18.04 0.90
N ILE A 177 0.12 18.91 1.73
CA ILE A 177 -0.54 19.58 2.85
C ILE A 177 -0.54 21.08 2.58
N ASP A 178 -1.73 21.67 2.49
CA ASP A 178 -1.89 23.11 2.18
C ASP A 178 -1.10 23.57 0.94
N GLY A 179 -1.11 22.75 -0.13
CA GLY A 179 -0.38 23.01 -1.37
C GLY A 179 1.13 22.87 -1.29
N LYS A 180 1.65 22.30 -0.20
CA LYS A 180 3.08 22.11 0.05
C LYS A 180 3.43 20.64 0.23
N GLY A 181 4.64 20.28 -0.18
CA GLY A 181 5.20 18.97 0.06
C GLY A 181 5.36 18.70 1.57
N TRP A 182 4.83 17.60 2.06
CA TRP A 182 4.81 17.22 3.48
C TRP A 182 6.19 17.13 4.15
N ARG A 183 7.23 16.87 3.33
CA ARG A 183 8.60 16.70 3.78
C ARG A 183 9.40 18.00 3.71
N THR A 184 9.34 18.68 2.57
CA THR A 184 10.17 19.85 2.27
C THR A 184 9.52 21.17 2.66
N GLY A 185 8.19 21.21 2.72
CA GLY A 185 7.43 22.45 2.84
C GLY A 185 7.45 23.32 1.58
N ALA A 186 8.06 22.84 0.48
CA ALA A 186 8.07 23.54 -0.79
C ALA A 186 6.66 23.54 -1.43
N THR A 187 6.33 24.61 -2.14
CA THR A 187 5.10 24.67 -2.91
C THR A 187 5.14 23.62 -4.01
N VAL A 188 4.10 22.80 -4.07
CA VAL A 188 3.96 21.71 -5.03
C VAL A 188 3.61 22.29 -6.41
N GLU A 189 4.30 21.78 -7.43
CA GLU A 189 4.02 22.10 -8.83
C GLU A 189 3.21 21.00 -9.50
N LYS A 190 2.32 21.36 -10.42
CA LYS A 190 1.67 20.40 -11.31
C LYS A 190 2.56 20.19 -12.52
N ARG A 191 3.01 18.95 -12.76
CA ARG A 191 3.84 18.60 -13.92
C ARG A 191 3.29 17.43 -14.67
N GLU A 192 3.38 17.46 -15.97
CA GLU A 192 3.11 16.31 -16.83
C GLU A 192 4.34 15.40 -16.88
N ILE A 193 4.22 14.22 -16.32
CA ILE A 193 5.31 13.24 -16.26
C ILE A 193 4.83 11.90 -16.82
N PRO A 194 5.61 11.26 -17.72
CA PRO A 194 5.31 9.92 -18.17
C PRO A 194 5.59 8.92 -17.03
N GLY A 195 4.61 8.10 -16.72
CA GLY A 195 4.70 7.07 -15.69
C GLY A 195 4.08 5.76 -16.14
N TYR A 196 4.27 4.72 -15.32
CA TYR A 196 3.59 3.45 -15.51
C TYR A 196 2.36 3.37 -14.60
N TYR A 197 1.31 2.78 -15.14
CA TYR A 197 0.02 2.61 -14.48
C TYR A 197 -0.43 1.17 -14.62
N LEU A 198 -1.24 0.72 -13.68
CA LEU A 198 -1.85 -0.60 -13.69
C LEU A 198 -3.36 -0.46 -13.89
N LYS A 199 -3.93 -1.28 -14.76
CA LYS A 199 -5.39 -1.31 -15.04
C LYS A 199 -6.15 -2.03 -13.93
N ILE A 200 -6.02 -1.57 -12.70
CA ILE A 200 -6.65 -2.22 -11.53
C ILE A 200 -8.18 -2.18 -11.58
N THR A 201 -8.75 -1.15 -12.20
CA THR A 201 -10.20 -0.98 -12.33
C THR A 201 -10.86 -2.02 -13.24
N ASP A 202 -10.10 -2.64 -14.17
CA ASP A 202 -10.62 -3.72 -15.01
C ASP A 202 -11.03 -4.96 -14.19
N TYR A 203 -10.48 -5.10 -12.98
CA TYR A 203 -10.75 -6.20 -12.04
C TYR A 203 -11.78 -5.85 -10.97
N ALA A 204 -12.30 -4.63 -10.93
CA ALA A 204 -13.15 -4.15 -9.84
C ALA A 204 -14.41 -5.00 -9.65
N GLN A 205 -15.08 -5.39 -10.75
CA GLN A 205 -16.29 -6.21 -10.68
C GLN A 205 -16.00 -7.64 -10.21
N GLU A 206 -14.90 -8.24 -10.66
CA GLU A 206 -14.47 -9.57 -10.22
C GLU A 206 -14.10 -9.57 -8.73
N LEU A 207 -13.32 -8.57 -8.29
CA LEU A 207 -12.96 -8.39 -6.88
C LEU A 207 -14.20 -8.21 -6.00
N LEU A 208 -15.17 -7.39 -6.43
CA LEU A 208 -16.41 -7.19 -5.70
C LEU A 208 -17.18 -8.51 -5.53
N GLY A 209 -17.33 -9.30 -6.59
CA GLY A 209 -17.98 -10.61 -6.52
C GLY A 209 -17.30 -11.55 -5.53
N HIS A 210 -15.96 -11.61 -5.54
CA HIS A 210 -15.23 -12.43 -4.58
C HIS A 210 -15.33 -11.92 -3.14
N VAL A 211 -15.40 -10.60 -2.90
CA VAL A 211 -15.62 -10.04 -1.57
C VAL A 211 -17.00 -10.43 -1.04
N GLN A 212 -18.03 -10.36 -1.89
CA GLN A 212 -19.41 -10.67 -1.50
C GLN A 212 -19.63 -12.17 -1.25
N ASP A 213 -19.18 -13.03 -2.17
CA ASP A 213 -19.55 -14.46 -2.17
C ASP A 213 -18.35 -15.41 -1.99
N GLY A 214 -17.13 -14.95 -2.23
CA GLY A 214 -15.96 -15.81 -2.40
C GLY A 214 -15.04 -15.97 -1.19
N LEU A 215 -15.26 -15.27 -0.08
CA LEU A 215 -14.37 -15.23 1.09
C LEU A 215 -15.05 -15.69 2.39
N PRO A 216 -15.43 -16.99 2.51
CA PRO A 216 -16.21 -17.46 3.66
C PRO A 216 -15.45 -17.41 4.99
N GLY A 217 -14.12 -17.38 4.96
CA GLY A 217 -13.29 -17.27 6.15
C GLY A 217 -12.97 -15.83 6.59
N TRP A 218 -13.45 -14.84 5.88
CA TRP A 218 -13.19 -13.44 6.22
C TRP A 218 -14.27 -12.88 7.16
N PRO A 219 -13.89 -12.04 8.16
CA PRO A 219 -14.86 -11.35 8.99
C PRO A 219 -15.75 -10.43 8.16
N GLU A 220 -17.07 -10.43 8.43
CA GLU A 220 -18.05 -9.63 7.69
C GLU A 220 -17.71 -8.13 7.68
N ARG A 221 -17.22 -7.61 8.81
CA ARG A 221 -16.76 -6.20 8.89
C ARG A 221 -15.65 -5.88 7.88
N VAL A 222 -14.74 -6.81 7.65
CA VAL A 222 -13.63 -6.61 6.69
C VAL A 222 -14.17 -6.68 5.27
N LYS A 223 -15.07 -7.61 4.96
CA LYS A 223 -15.73 -7.68 3.65
C LYS A 223 -16.48 -6.38 3.34
N LEU A 224 -17.26 -5.88 4.29
CA LEU A 224 -17.98 -4.62 4.13
C LEU A 224 -17.04 -3.43 3.88
N MET A 225 -15.90 -3.37 4.57
CA MET A 225 -14.89 -2.32 4.33
C MET A 225 -14.31 -2.40 2.92
N GLN A 226 -14.03 -3.60 2.41
CA GLN A 226 -13.53 -3.80 1.05
C GLN A 226 -14.60 -3.48 -0.01
N GLU A 227 -15.84 -3.87 0.22
CA GLU A 227 -16.96 -3.55 -0.65
C GLU A 227 -17.18 -2.03 -0.77
N ASN A 228 -17.18 -1.33 0.35
CA ASN A 228 -17.30 0.13 0.39
C ASN A 228 -16.11 0.82 -0.30
N TRP A 229 -14.90 0.26 -0.17
CA TRP A 229 -13.72 0.78 -0.86
C TRP A 229 -13.81 0.63 -2.38
N ILE A 230 -14.32 -0.50 -2.88
CA ILE A 230 -14.57 -0.71 -4.31
C ILE A 230 -15.66 0.24 -4.79
N GLY A 231 -16.69 0.45 -3.99
CA GLY A 231 -17.66 1.52 -4.14
C GLY A 231 -18.47 1.46 -5.45
N LYS A 232 -18.99 0.27 -5.82
CA LYS A 232 -19.83 0.15 -7.01
C LYS A 232 -21.03 1.08 -6.90
N SER A 233 -21.18 1.97 -7.88
CA SER A 233 -22.37 2.82 -8.04
C SER A 233 -22.99 2.64 -9.41
N GLU A 234 -24.33 2.68 -9.47
CA GLU A 234 -25.08 2.63 -10.72
C GLU A 234 -25.83 3.94 -10.88
N GLY A 235 -25.83 4.47 -12.10
CA GLY A 235 -26.47 5.74 -12.37
C GLY A 235 -26.62 6.01 -13.85
N VAL A 236 -27.09 7.19 -14.17
CA VAL A 236 -27.34 7.64 -15.54
C VAL A 236 -26.41 8.80 -15.88
N ARG A 237 -25.74 8.67 -17.02
CA ARG A 237 -25.02 9.78 -17.64
C ARG A 237 -25.89 10.41 -18.72
N PHE A 238 -26.13 11.71 -18.63
CA PHE A 238 -26.87 12.47 -19.62
C PHE A 238 -26.20 13.83 -19.85
N ALA A 239 -26.66 14.60 -20.80
CA ALA A 239 -26.13 15.91 -21.09
C ALA A 239 -27.20 17.00 -21.05
N PHE A 240 -26.85 18.14 -20.47
CA PHE A 240 -27.54 19.40 -20.76
C PHE A 240 -26.96 20.00 -22.02
N THR A 241 -27.83 20.48 -22.92
CA THR A 241 -27.42 21.15 -24.15
C THR A 241 -27.25 22.65 -23.93
N HIS A 242 -26.29 23.25 -24.61
CA HIS A 242 -26.05 24.69 -24.63
C HIS A 242 -25.58 25.15 -26.01
N ASP A 243 -25.65 26.43 -26.27
CA ASP A 243 -25.25 27.10 -27.53
C ASP A 243 -24.01 27.99 -27.37
N ILE A 244 -23.24 27.80 -26.31
CA ILE A 244 -22.05 28.58 -26.00
C ILE A 244 -20.95 28.24 -27.01
N GLN A 245 -20.45 29.29 -27.70
CA GLN A 245 -19.43 29.19 -28.73
C GLN A 245 -18.13 29.85 -28.30
N ASP A 246 -17.03 29.37 -28.82
CA ASP A 246 -15.72 30.01 -28.68
C ASP A 246 -15.58 31.23 -29.64
N SER A 247 -14.40 31.85 -29.65
CA SER A 247 -14.09 33.00 -30.50
C SER A 247 -14.09 32.70 -32.02
N GLN A 248 -14.12 31.40 -32.39
CA GLN A 248 -14.15 30.93 -33.75
C GLN A 248 -15.56 30.49 -34.21
N GLY A 249 -16.57 30.63 -33.33
CA GLY A 249 -17.94 30.23 -33.59
C GLY A 249 -18.18 28.71 -33.44
N GLN A 250 -17.25 27.98 -32.84
CA GLN A 250 -17.41 26.54 -32.56
C GLN A 250 -18.04 26.32 -31.20
N LEU A 251 -18.97 25.37 -31.14
CA LEU A 251 -19.60 25.00 -29.87
C LEU A 251 -18.57 24.38 -28.89
N ILE A 252 -18.52 24.87 -27.66
CA ILE A 252 -17.66 24.29 -26.63
C ILE A 252 -18.22 22.95 -26.21
N GLY A 253 -17.38 21.89 -26.20
CA GLY A 253 -17.78 20.56 -25.78
C GLY A 253 -18.97 19.98 -26.57
N ASP A 254 -19.02 20.20 -27.88
CA ASP A 254 -20.12 19.78 -28.77
C ASP A 254 -21.50 20.35 -28.36
N GLY A 255 -21.54 21.46 -27.64
CA GLY A 255 -22.77 22.02 -27.09
C GLY A 255 -23.43 21.15 -26.01
N ARG A 256 -22.64 20.30 -25.34
CA ARG A 256 -23.13 19.34 -24.33
C ARG A 256 -22.31 19.42 -23.08
N MET A 257 -22.99 19.59 -21.95
CA MET A 257 -22.41 19.47 -20.62
C MET A 257 -22.87 18.15 -20.01
N TYR A 258 -21.98 17.17 -19.96
CA TYR A 258 -22.28 15.85 -19.41
C TYR A 258 -22.27 15.86 -17.87
N VAL A 259 -23.29 15.23 -17.30
CA VAL A 259 -23.42 15.00 -15.88
C VAL A 259 -23.72 13.53 -15.61
N PHE A 260 -23.38 13.09 -14.41
CA PHE A 260 -23.70 11.75 -13.93
C PHE A 260 -24.50 11.89 -12.63
N THR A 261 -25.55 11.07 -12.46
CA THR A 261 -26.32 11.00 -11.22
C THR A 261 -26.73 9.58 -10.88
N THR A 262 -26.70 9.23 -9.61
CA THR A 262 -27.30 8.00 -9.07
C THR A 262 -28.80 8.18 -8.79
N ARG A 263 -29.34 9.42 -8.94
CA ARG A 263 -30.75 9.77 -8.70
C ARG A 263 -31.36 10.42 -9.94
N PRO A 264 -31.54 9.68 -11.05
CA PRO A 264 -32.14 10.23 -12.27
C PRO A 264 -33.62 10.65 -12.09
N ASP A 265 -34.29 10.11 -11.08
CA ASP A 265 -35.65 10.47 -10.69
C ASP A 265 -35.80 11.95 -10.24
N THR A 266 -34.70 12.60 -9.84
CA THR A 266 -34.68 13.97 -9.37
C THR A 266 -34.33 15.01 -10.45
N ILE A 267 -34.12 14.58 -11.69
CA ILE A 267 -33.62 15.46 -12.75
C ILE A 267 -34.51 16.69 -13.00
N MET A 268 -35.82 16.55 -12.84
CA MET A 268 -36.78 17.66 -13.06
C MET A 268 -36.66 18.74 -11.99
N GLY A 269 -35.96 18.45 -10.86
CA GLY A 269 -35.73 19.43 -9.78
C GLY A 269 -34.37 20.14 -9.91
N VAL A 270 -33.59 19.92 -10.97
CA VAL A 270 -32.28 20.55 -11.17
C VAL A 270 -32.43 22.04 -11.42
N THR A 271 -31.79 22.86 -10.59
CA THR A 271 -31.78 24.32 -10.70
C THR A 271 -30.41 24.89 -11.03
N PHE A 272 -29.34 24.14 -10.80
CA PHE A 272 -27.97 24.52 -11.14
C PHE A 272 -27.09 23.28 -11.36
N CYS A 273 -25.96 23.46 -12.02
CA CYS A 273 -24.92 22.45 -12.18
C CYS A 273 -23.59 23.04 -11.74
N ALA A 274 -22.82 22.28 -10.93
CA ALA A 274 -21.43 22.59 -10.62
C ALA A 274 -20.52 21.90 -11.63
N ILE A 275 -19.46 22.57 -12.03
CA ILE A 275 -18.45 22.05 -12.95
C ILE A 275 -17.07 22.20 -12.35
N ALA A 276 -16.12 21.32 -12.73
CA ALA A 276 -14.74 21.40 -12.30
C ALA A 276 -14.06 22.69 -12.83
N PRO A 277 -13.07 23.23 -12.13
CA PRO A 277 -12.34 24.43 -12.58
C PRO A 277 -11.64 24.25 -13.92
N GLU A 278 -11.30 23.02 -14.31
CA GLU A 278 -10.69 22.65 -15.60
C GLU A 278 -11.71 22.44 -16.72
N HIS A 279 -12.99 22.46 -16.41
CA HIS A 279 -14.03 22.23 -17.42
C HIS A 279 -14.00 23.30 -18.52
N PRO A 280 -14.11 22.93 -19.81
CA PRO A 280 -14.01 23.91 -20.92
C PRO A 280 -14.94 25.11 -20.79
N LEU A 281 -16.15 24.94 -20.27
CA LEU A 281 -17.09 26.06 -20.04
C LEU A 281 -16.60 27.01 -18.93
N ALA A 282 -15.96 26.49 -17.87
CA ALA A 282 -15.40 27.32 -16.82
C ALA A 282 -14.22 28.14 -17.35
N VAL A 283 -13.33 27.50 -18.10
CA VAL A 283 -12.17 28.16 -18.73
C VAL A 283 -12.63 29.23 -19.70
N HIS A 284 -13.64 28.97 -20.52
CA HIS A 284 -14.22 29.95 -21.45
C HIS A 284 -14.81 31.15 -20.70
N ALA A 285 -15.64 30.94 -19.68
CA ALA A 285 -16.25 32.00 -18.91
C ALA A 285 -15.22 32.87 -18.18
N ALA A 286 -14.09 32.30 -17.75
CA ALA A 286 -13.00 33.00 -17.10
C ALA A 286 -12.27 34.01 -18.03
N GLN A 287 -12.29 33.81 -19.36
CA GLN A 287 -11.63 34.71 -20.31
C GLN A 287 -12.16 36.14 -20.26
N SER A 288 -13.45 36.30 -19.93
CA SER A 288 -14.13 37.61 -19.84
C SER A 288 -14.41 38.06 -18.40
N ASN A 289 -14.04 37.28 -17.39
CA ASN A 289 -14.36 37.55 -16.00
C ASN A 289 -13.15 37.32 -15.08
N LEU A 290 -12.45 38.39 -14.73
CA LEU A 290 -11.24 38.34 -13.87
C LEU A 290 -11.51 37.74 -12.47
N LYS A 291 -12.70 37.95 -11.88
CA LYS A 291 -13.05 37.38 -10.59
C LYS A 291 -13.18 35.86 -10.69
N LEU A 292 -13.82 35.40 -11.77
CA LEU A 292 -13.97 33.97 -12.00
C LEU A 292 -12.62 33.31 -12.33
N ALA A 293 -11.76 33.98 -13.09
CA ALA A 293 -10.41 33.50 -13.33
C ALA A 293 -9.61 33.32 -12.05
N ALA A 294 -9.64 34.32 -11.15
CA ALA A 294 -8.98 34.23 -9.84
C ALA A 294 -9.55 33.09 -8.97
N PHE A 295 -10.87 32.93 -8.97
CA PHE A 295 -11.54 31.85 -8.23
C PHE A 295 -11.19 30.45 -8.79
N ILE A 296 -11.09 30.30 -10.10
CA ILE A 296 -10.64 29.04 -10.73
C ILE A 296 -9.22 28.68 -10.29
N GLU A 297 -8.31 29.66 -10.24
CA GLU A 297 -6.95 29.41 -9.76
C GLU A 297 -6.91 29.07 -8.26
N GLU A 298 -7.73 29.69 -7.47
CA GLU A 298 -7.92 29.34 -6.04
C GLU A 298 -8.42 27.87 -5.91
N CYS A 299 -9.43 27.48 -6.68
CA CYS A 299 -9.95 26.11 -6.68
C CYS A 299 -8.88 25.08 -7.12
N LYS A 300 -8.06 25.40 -8.12
CA LYS A 300 -6.97 24.53 -8.57
C LYS A 300 -5.85 24.39 -7.54
N ALA A 301 -5.59 25.45 -6.75
CA ALA A 301 -4.62 25.44 -5.66
C ALA A 301 -5.15 24.72 -4.40
N GLY A 302 -6.47 24.65 -4.24
CA GLY A 302 -7.14 23.88 -3.19
C GLY A 302 -6.86 22.39 -3.36
N GLY A 303 -6.46 21.72 -2.26
CA GLY A 303 -6.34 20.27 -2.26
C GLY A 303 -7.70 19.60 -2.46
N THR A 304 -7.70 18.43 -3.07
CA THR A 304 -8.85 17.52 -3.05
C THR A 304 -9.00 16.95 -1.62
N THR A 305 -9.56 17.73 -0.72
CA THR A 305 -10.09 17.18 0.54
C THR A 305 -11.48 16.67 0.24
N GLU A 306 -11.67 15.34 0.34
CA GLU A 306 -13.00 14.77 0.48
C GLU A 306 -13.67 15.26 1.78
#